data_f334ee1f695aacc06c9d56ebc94e07b1
#
_entry.id   f334ee1f695aacc06c9d56ebc94e07b1
#
_cell.length_a   1.000
_cell.length_b   1.000
_cell.length_c   1.000
_cell.angle_alpha   90.00
_cell.angle_beta   90.00
_cell.angle_gamma   90.00
#
_symmetry.space_group_name_H-M   'P 1'
#
loop_
_entity.id
_entity.type
_entity.pdbx_description
1 polymer ?
#
loop_
_entity_poly.entity_id
_entity_poly.type
_entity_poly.pdbx_seq_one_letter_code
_entity_poly.pdbx_strand_id
1 'polypeptide(L)'
;LLMLSFALLAANLTQAQDFDRREYRAVWLTTFLGLDWPKGHDPLTQQKQLCRILDQLQAAKVNTVLFQVRLRGTTAYASDIEPWDGIFTGTPGRRPTYDPLAFAIEECHRRGMELHAWMVAFPVCKLNVLKALGTKSVVRKHPELCRRSDDQYIMDPGMPGTADYLANLCRELVSKYDVDGIHLDYIRYPEAGLHFDDAATYRKYGKGRDLKTWRRDNVTRVVEKIHEAVKSQKPWVRLSCAPVGKYADLPRQSSRGWNARDAVGQDAVMWLNKGWMDVLFPMMYFDGDNYYPFVLDWLERAERGTVAPGLGVYCLSAGEKNWPLLTLQRQMNFLRTAEAGGFALFRSDFLTNNTKGVYDWLAGEYTTRPVLTPPIENPQSTLPATPRATLTRQGYDLHFNFPTGGIHNIYIREGKTFSFLGQTATGHFTYRPALPARLYAEYAVRAMDRYGCESQPAFLKIGGEIPSLKDTLHVADLPIDVKAFWICDAFGRKLRTVDATSTIDVSDLRPGCYELRTVGRKGGSHRVRLFRR
;
A
#
# COMPACT_ATOMS: atom_id res chain seq x y z
N LEU A 1 -14.34 -51.86 -6.41
CA LEU A 1 -14.73 -50.67 -5.61
C LEU A 1 -13.55 -49.70 -5.37
N LEU A 2 -12.28 -50.18 -5.27
CA LEU A 2 -11.12 -49.26 -5.08
C LEU A 2 -10.71 -48.49 -6.33
N MET A 3 -11.06 -48.91 -7.54
CA MET A 3 -10.74 -48.18 -8.78
C MET A 3 -11.74 -47.03 -9.11
N LEU A 4 -12.94 -47.06 -8.57
CA LEU A 4 -13.89 -45.96 -8.74
C LEU A 4 -13.60 -44.77 -7.82
N SER A 5 -12.93 -44.99 -6.70
CA SER A 5 -12.57 -43.91 -5.77
C SER A 5 -11.40 -43.06 -6.28
N PHE A 6 -10.51 -43.62 -7.12
CA PHE A 6 -9.39 -42.86 -7.72
C PHE A 6 -9.84 -42.00 -8.92
N ALA A 7 -10.89 -42.40 -9.63
CA ALA A 7 -11.42 -41.63 -10.76
C ALA A 7 -12.20 -40.37 -10.29
N LEU A 8 -12.81 -40.41 -9.10
CA LEU A 8 -13.52 -39.26 -8.51
C LEU A 8 -12.56 -38.26 -7.83
N LEU A 9 -11.36 -38.67 -7.40
CA LEU A 9 -10.33 -37.74 -6.92
C LEU A 9 -9.58 -37.04 -8.07
N ALA A 10 -9.50 -37.66 -9.26
CA ALA A 10 -8.83 -37.05 -10.41
C ALA A 10 -9.68 -36.01 -11.14
N ALA A 11 -11.02 -35.98 -10.93
CA ALA A 11 -11.92 -35.04 -11.59
C ALA A 11 -11.98 -33.65 -10.94
N ASN A 12 -11.32 -33.42 -9.80
CA ASN A 12 -11.28 -32.13 -9.10
C ASN A 12 -9.90 -31.45 -9.11
N LEU A 13 -8.98 -31.87 -9.97
CA LEU A 13 -7.84 -31.06 -10.37
C LEU A 13 -8.31 -30.03 -11.41
N THR A 14 -9.25 -29.16 -11.04
CA THR A 14 -9.34 -27.85 -11.67
C THR A 14 -7.95 -27.23 -11.51
N GLN A 15 -7.22 -27.08 -12.63
CA GLN A 15 -5.96 -26.33 -12.63
C GLN A 15 -6.20 -25.07 -11.82
N ALA A 16 -5.51 -24.93 -10.69
CA ALA A 16 -5.53 -23.70 -9.91
C ALA A 16 -5.11 -22.59 -10.89
N GLN A 17 -6.04 -21.71 -11.21
CA GLN A 17 -5.76 -20.61 -12.12
C GLN A 17 -4.92 -19.62 -11.38
N ASP A 18 -3.74 -19.31 -11.93
CA ASP A 18 -2.83 -18.36 -11.33
C ASP A 18 -3.40 -16.95 -11.47
N PHE A 19 -3.60 -16.28 -10.35
CA PHE A 19 -3.86 -14.85 -10.28
C PHE A 19 -2.60 -14.11 -9.89
N ASP A 20 -2.50 -12.84 -10.27
CA ASP A 20 -1.37 -11.99 -9.90
C ASP A 20 -1.13 -12.04 -8.39
N ARG A 21 0.16 -12.09 -8.02
CA ARG A 21 0.58 -12.02 -6.64
C ARG A 21 0.14 -10.70 -6.03
N ARG A 22 -0.42 -10.75 -4.83
CA ARG A 22 -0.76 -9.57 -4.03
C ARG A 22 0.45 -9.09 -3.26
N GLU A 23 0.64 -7.77 -3.21
CA GLU A 23 1.73 -7.15 -2.47
C GLU A 23 1.33 -5.76 -1.96
N TYR A 24 1.84 -5.36 -0.80
CA TYR A 24 1.78 -3.96 -0.38
C TYR A 24 2.72 -3.13 -1.23
N ARG A 25 2.21 -2.04 -1.78
CA ARG A 25 2.96 -0.94 -2.39
C ARG A 25 2.63 0.30 -1.62
N ALA A 26 3.20 0.40 -0.42
CA ALA A 26 2.87 1.44 0.53
C ALA A 26 3.81 2.64 0.43
N VAL A 27 3.29 3.82 0.80
CA VAL A 27 4.08 5.05 0.90
C VAL A 27 3.69 5.78 2.18
N TRP A 28 4.67 6.20 2.99
CA TRP A 28 4.44 7.12 4.09
C TRP A 28 4.24 8.53 3.57
N LEU A 29 3.14 9.16 3.99
CA LEU A 29 2.84 10.57 3.77
C LEU A 29 2.78 11.28 5.12
N THR A 30 3.83 12.04 5.44
CA THR A 30 3.93 12.74 6.72
C THR A 30 3.25 14.11 6.68
N THR A 31 2.53 14.42 7.74
CA THR A 31 1.96 15.76 7.98
C THR A 31 2.79 16.58 8.97
N PHE A 32 3.67 15.93 9.73
CA PHE A 32 4.51 16.59 10.73
C PHE A 32 5.36 17.69 10.09
N LEU A 33 5.24 18.93 10.61
CA LEU A 33 5.90 20.13 10.11
C LEU A 33 5.66 20.42 8.61
N GLY A 34 4.65 19.80 8.00
CA GLY A 34 4.40 19.94 6.57
C GLY A 34 5.49 19.32 5.68
N LEU A 35 6.25 18.34 6.19
CA LEU A 35 7.38 17.75 5.45
C LEU A 35 6.98 17.14 4.11
N ASP A 36 5.82 16.51 4.01
CA ASP A 36 5.22 16.11 2.74
C ASP A 36 4.03 16.99 2.43
N TRP A 37 3.08 17.13 3.37
CA TRP A 37 1.84 17.86 3.25
C TRP A 37 1.28 18.24 4.63
N PRO A 38 0.57 19.40 4.77
CA PRO A 38 0.38 20.46 3.78
C PRO A 38 1.56 21.46 3.75
N LYS A 39 1.75 22.14 2.62
CA LYS A 39 2.78 23.19 2.45
C LYS A 39 2.23 24.61 2.70
N GLY A 40 1.23 24.76 3.55
CA GLY A 40 0.63 26.03 3.91
C GLY A 40 -0.72 25.86 4.58
N HIS A 41 -1.41 26.96 4.87
CA HIS A 41 -2.61 26.94 5.72
C HIS A 41 -3.93 27.22 4.98
N ASP A 42 -3.89 27.50 3.68
CA ASP A 42 -5.09 27.69 2.87
C ASP A 42 -5.76 26.35 2.54
N PRO A 43 -7.03 26.13 2.92
CA PRO A 43 -7.72 24.85 2.77
C PRO A 43 -7.81 24.35 1.33
N LEU A 44 -8.10 25.23 0.38
CA LEU A 44 -8.24 24.85 -1.03
C LEU A 44 -6.89 24.44 -1.63
N THR A 45 -5.83 25.15 -1.25
CA THR A 45 -4.46 24.81 -1.66
C THR A 45 -4.03 23.48 -1.05
N GLN A 46 -4.33 23.21 0.21
CA GLN A 46 -4.06 21.93 0.87
C GLN A 46 -4.73 20.77 0.13
N GLN A 47 -6.03 20.88 -0.18
CA GLN A 47 -6.79 19.86 -0.90
C GLN A 47 -6.21 19.61 -2.30
N LYS A 48 -5.91 20.66 -3.06
CA LYS A 48 -5.28 20.52 -4.40
C LYS A 48 -3.90 19.84 -4.34
N GLN A 49 -3.08 20.20 -3.35
CA GLN A 49 -1.77 19.57 -3.15
C GLN A 49 -1.90 18.08 -2.85
N LEU A 50 -2.82 17.69 -1.94
CA LEU A 50 -3.03 16.29 -1.60
C LEU A 50 -3.52 15.50 -2.82
N CYS A 51 -4.52 15.99 -3.55
CA CYS A 51 -4.98 15.35 -4.78
C CYS A 51 -3.83 15.11 -5.78
N ARG A 52 -2.96 16.11 -5.99
CA ARG A 52 -1.80 15.98 -6.88
C ARG A 52 -0.82 14.89 -6.41
N ILE A 53 -0.52 14.81 -5.11
CA ILE A 53 0.32 13.75 -4.55
C ILE A 53 -0.33 12.39 -4.79
N LEU A 54 -1.62 12.25 -4.47
CA LEU A 54 -2.34 10.99 -4.63
C LEU A 54 -2.48 10.56 -6.10
N ASP A 55 -2.64 11.50 -7.04
CA ASP A 55 -2.63 11.21 -8.49
C ASP A 55 -1.28 10.63 -8.94
N GLN A 56 -0.17 11.19 -8.45
CA GLN A 56 1.17 10.65 -8.73
C GLN A 56 1.35 9.25 -8.12
N LEU A 57 0.91 9.03 -6.88
CA LEU A 57 0.99 7.73 -6.23
C LEU A 57 0.14 6.68 -6.96
N GLN A 58 -1.07 7.03 -7.41
CA GLN A 58 -1.92 6.16 -8.22
C GLN A 58 -1.25 5.79 -9.56
N ALA A 59 -0.66 6.77 -10.24
CA ALA A 59 0.06 6.55 -11.50
C ALA A 59 1.25 5.58 -11.29
N ALA A 60 1.95 5.66 -10.16
CA ALA A 60 3.00 4.73 -9.75
C ALA A 60 2.46 3.39 -9.19
N LYS A 61 1.15 3.13 -9.27
CA LYS A 61 0.50 1.89 -8.80
C LYS A 61 0.72 1.60 -7.32
N VAL A 62 0.88 2.64 -6.51
CA VAL A 62 0.78 2.57 -5.05
C VAL A 62 -0.65 2.17 -4.69
N ASN A 63 -0.79 1.25 -3.74
CA ASN A 63 -2.10 0.76 -3.29
C ASN A 63 -2.39 1.07 -1.82
N THR A 64 -1.43 1.60 -1.07
CA THR A 64 -1.58 1.90 0.35
C THR A 64 -0.88 3.19 0.72
N VAL A 65 -1.60 4.11 1.36
CA VAL A 65 -1.04 5.36 1.90
C VAL A 65 -1.02 5.27 3.42
N LEU A 66 0.18 5.31 4.01
CA LEU A 66 0.37 5.43 5.46
C LEU A 66 0.33 6.92 5.80
N PHE A 67 -0.89 7.44 6.06
CA PHE A 67 -1.18 8.86 6.19
C PHE A 67 -1.10 9.30 7.65
N GLN A 68 -0.19 10.23 7.98
CA GLN A 68 0.05 10.65 9.36
C GLN A 68 -1.11 11.47 9.92
N VAL A 69 -1.82 10.91 10.92
CA VAL A 69 -3.01 11.51 11.52
C VAL A 69 -2.81 11.91 12.98
N ARG A 70 -1.93 11.23 13.73
CA ARG A 70 -1.47 11.65 15.04
C ARG A 70 0.00 11.98 14.96
N LEU A 71 0.32 13.25 15.15
CA LEU A 71 1.68 13.75 14.95
C LEU A 71 2.52 13.55 16.22
N ARG A 72 2.22 14.32 17.25
CA ARG A 72 2.85 14.21 18.58
C ARG A 72 1.90 14.79 19.63
N GLY A 73 0.89 14.02 20.04
CA GLY A 73 -0.16 14.50 20.97
C GLY A 73 -1.07 15.56 20.39
N THR A 74 -1.13 15.61 19.05
CA THR A 74 -2.02 16.45 18.23
C THR A 74 -2.50 15.65 17.02
N THR A 75 -3.65 16.02 16.46
CA THR A 75 -4.32 15.23 15.43
C THR A 75 -4.59 16.01 14.15
N ALA A 76 -4.70 15.28 13.04
CA ALA A 76 -5.16 15.74 11.73
C ALA A 76 -6.65 15.43 11.50
N TYR A 77 -7.39 15.11 12.55
CA TYR A 77 -8.81 14.75 12.51
C TYR A 77 -9.56 15.29 13.73
N ALA A 78 -10.90 15.28 13.68
CA ALA A 78 -11.75 15.75 14.76
C ALA A 78 -11.75 14.78 15.96
N SER A 79 -10.75 14.91 16.83
CA SER A 79 -10.61 14.13 18.06
C SER A 79 -11.26 14.86 19.26
N ASP A 80 -11.98 14.11 20.11
CA ASP A 80 -12.47 14.59 21.39
C ASP A 80 -11.40 14.47 22.49
N ILE A 81 -10.32 13.73 22.22
CA ILE A 81 -9.26 13.40 23.18
C ILE A 81 -8.07 14.35 23.03
N GLU A 82 -7.54 14.50 21.81
CA GLU A 82 -6.36 15.30 21.51
C GLU A 82 -6.69 16.53 20.64
N PRO A 83 -5.94 17.64 20.79
CA PRO A 83 -6.18 18.86 20.03
C PRO A 83 -5.72 18.75 18.59
N TRP A 84 -6.29 19.59 17.72
CA TRP A 84 -5.85 19.77 16.34
C TRP A 84 -4.38 20.20 16.25
N ASP A 85 -3.67 19.65 15.28
CA ASP A 85 -2.32 20.12 14.97
C ASP A 85 -2.34 21.49 14.30
N GLY A 86 -1.37 22.34 14.65
CA GLY A 86 -1.24 23.69 14.11
C GLY A 86 -0.86 23.74 12.63
N ILE A 87 -0.38 22.63 12.05
CA ILE A 87 0.07 22.60 10.66
C ILE A 87 -1.04 22.96 9.67
N PHE A 88 -2.29 22.66 9.99
CA PHE A 88 -3.42 22.91 9.09
C PHE A 88 -3.91 24.37 9.11
N THR A 89 -3.69 25.09 10.21
CA THR A 89 -4.27 26.45 10.41
C THR A 89 -3.26 27.50 10.78
N GLY A 90 -1.99 27.14 10.99
CA GLY A 90 -0.96 28.01 11.57
C GLY A 90 -1.06 28.18 13.07
N THR A 91 -2.10 27.63 13.73
CA THR A 91 -2.34 27.83 15.17
C THR A 91 -2.63 26.49 15.85
N PRO A 92 -1.79 26.05 16.80
CA PRO A 92 -2.03 24.81 17.54
C PRO A 92 -3.39 24.80 18.26
N GLY A 93 -4.12 23.68 18.15
CA GLY A 93 -5.42 23.49 18.76
C GLY A 93 -6.59 24.23 18.09
N ARG A 94 -6.37 24.90 16.95
CA ARG A 94 -7.43 25.53 16.14
C ARG A 94 -7.96 24.54 15.12
N ARG A 95 -9.29 24.36 15.09
CA ARG A 95 -9.98 23.50 14.14
C ARG A 95 -9.86 24.06 12.71
N PRO A 96 -9.45 23.27 11.70
CA PRO A 96 -9.53 23.67 10.29
C PRO A 96 -10.98 23.74 9.81
N THR A 97 -11.20 24.40 8.66
CA THR A 97 -12.53 24.58 8.06
C THR A 97 -13.06 23.32 7.36
N TYR A 98 -12.21 22.32 7.17
CA TYR A 98 -12.56 21.00 6.64
C TYR A 98 -11.90 19.92 7.50
N ASP A 99 -12.27 18.66 7.30
CA ASP A 99 -11.64 17.53 7.97
C ASP A 99 -10.56 16.92 7.05
N PRO A 100 -9.25 17.11 7.36
CA PRO A 100 -8.17 16.61 6.53
C PRO A 100 -8.15 15.09 6.37
N LEU A 101 -8.51 14.34 7.43
CA LEU A 101 -8.54 12.88 7.36
C LEU A 101 -9.72 12.37 6.54
N ALA A 102 -10.92 12.91 6.76
CA ALA A 102 -12.08 12.53 5.97
C ALA A 102 -11.85 12.77 4.47
N PHE A 103 -11.28 13.93 4.11
CA PHE A 103 -10.91 14.26 2.74
C PHE A 103 -9.86 13.29 2.17
N ALA A 104 -8.82 12.97 2.96
CA ALA A 104 -7.78 12.04 2.51
C ALA A 104 -8.32 10.62 2.26
N ILE A 105 -9.23 10.12 3.12
CA ILE A 105 -9.89 8.82 2.94
C ILE A 105 -10.68 8.79 1.64
N GLU A 106 -11.55 9.78 1.42
CA GLU A 106 -12.36 9.88 0.20
C GLU A 106 -11.49 9.87 -1.06
N GLU A 107 -10.42 10.69 -1.06
CA GLU A 107 -9.51 10.82 -2.21
C GLU A 107 -8.64 9.58 -2.44
N CYS A 108 -8.25 8.84 -1.37
CA CYS A 108 -7.57 7.55 -1.51
C CYS A 108 -8.51 6.49 -2.08
N HIS A 109 -9.70 6.34 -1.50
CA HIS A 109 -10.70 5.35 -1.95
C HIS A 109 -11.14 5.59 -3.39
N ARG A 110 -11.35 6.85 -3.79
CA ARG A 110 -11.65 7.21 -5.18
C ARG A 110 -10.58 6.76 -6.18
N ARG A 111 -9.33 6.62 -5.73
CA ARG A 111 -8.19 6.14 -6.53
C ARG A 111 -7.90 4.66 -6.36
N GLY A 112 -8.70 3.92 -5.59
CA GLY A 112 -8.48 2.50 -5.31
C GLY A 112 -7.27 2.23 -4.40
N MET A 113 -6.93 3.18 -3.51
CA MET A 113 -5.86 3.04 -2.53
C MET A 113 -6.43 2.91 -1.13
N GLU A 114 -5.85 2.02 -0.31
CA GLU A 114 -6.11 1.95 1.12
C GLU A 114 -5.46 3.15 1.83
N LEU A 115 -6.14 3.70 2.85
CA LEU A 115 -5.57 4.66 3.77
C LEU A 115 -5.41 4.04 5.16
N HIS A 116 -4.15 3.90 5.61
CA HIS A 116 -3.84 3.52 6.98
C HIS A 116 -3.50 4.77 7.80
N ALA A 117 -4.24 4.99 8.86
CA ALA A 117 -4.04 6.12 9.76
C ALA A 117 -2.75 5.94 10.56
N TRP A 118 -1.70 6.70 10.19
CA TRP A 118 -0.41 6.63 10.85
C TRP A 118 -0.41 7.44 12.14
N MET A 119 -0.18 6.74 13.25
CA MET A 119 -0.17 7.27 14.60
C MET A 119 1.22 7.18 15.21
N VAL A 120 1.82 8.32 15.55
CA VAL A 120 3.03 8.41 16.39
C VAL A 120 2.62 8.14 17.84
N ALA A 121 2.98 6.97 18.40
CA ALA A 121 2.37 6.46 19.62
C ALA A 121 2.85 7.19 20.91
N PHE A 122 4.11 7.03 21.31
CA PHE A 122 4.54 7.55 22.62
C PHE A 122 5.05 9.00 22.62
N PRO A 123 5.73 9.55 21.60
CA PRO A 123 6.08 10.95 21.58
C PRO A 123 4.85 11.86 21.68
N VAL A 124 4.91 12.90 22.55
CA VAL A 124 3.79 13.81 22.79
C VAL A 124 4.06 15.19 22.21
N CYS A 125 5.01 15.97 22.77
CA CYS A 125 5.30 17.28 22.23
C CYS A 125 6.63 17.84 22.76
N LYS A 126 7.18 18.81 22.05
CA LYS A 126 8.26 19.67 22.56
C LYS A 126 7.72 20.76 23.48
N LEU A 127 8.60 21.33 24.30
CA LEU A 127 8.26 22.36 25.28
C LEU A 127 7.58 23.59 24.67
N ASN A 128 7.98 24.00 23.47
CA ASN A 128 7.36 25.13 22.77
C ASN A 128 5.92 24.84 22.35
N VAL A 129 5.65 23.62 21.88
CA VAL A 129 4.27 23.18 21.51
C VAL A 129 3.40 23.05 22.76
N LEU A 130 3.96 22.53 23.88
CA LEU A 130 3.27 22.50 25.16
C LEU A 130 2.81 23.89 25.59
N LYS A 131 3.68 24.90 25.48
CA LYS A 131 3.35 26.30 25.81
C LYS A 131 2.22 26.82 24.91
N ALA A 132 2.28 26.54 23.61
CA ALA A 132 1.27 27.00 22.66
C ALA A 132 -0.11 26.34 22.85
N LEU A 133 -0.16 25.06 23.20
CA LEU A 133 -1.40 24.31 23.46
C LEU A 133 -1.99 24.60 24.84
N GLY A 134 -1.17 24.97 25.82
CA GLY A 134 -1.61 25.24 27.20
C GLY A 134 -2.36 24.04 27.80
N THR A 135 -3.53 24.28 28.35
CA THR A 135 -4.41 23.28 29.00
C THR A 135 -4.98 22.25 28.03
N LYS A 136 -4.93 22.48 26.72
CA LYS A 136 -5.39 21.53 25.71
C LYS A 136 -4.40 20.38 25.51
N SER A 137 -3.13 20.53 25.92
CA SER A 137 -2.11 19.50 25.70
C SER A 137 -2.35 18.24 26.53
N VAL A 138 -1.95 17.09 26.00
CA VAL A 138 -1.96 15.81 26.71
C VAL A 138 -1.17 15.89 28.01
N VAL A 139 0.00 16.55 28.00
CA VAL A 139 0.86 16.71 29.18
C VAL A 139 0.15 17.42 30.33
N ARG A 140 -0.73 18.38 30.04
CA ARG A 140 -1.50 19.12 31.06
C ARG A 140 -2.74 18.38 31.52
N LYS A 141 -3.37 17.61 30.61
CA LYS A 141 -4.56 16.81 30.93
C LYS A 141 -4.20 15.53 31.67
N HIS A 142 -3.07 14.90 31.32
CA HIS A 142 -2.63 13.59 31.81
C HIS A 142 -1.13 13.61 32.18
N PRO A 143 -0.73 14.47 33.15
CA PRO A 143 0.69 14.59 33.54
C PRO A 143 1.25 13.27 34.09
N GLU A 144 0.42 12.43 34.69
CA GLU A 144 0.79 11.12 35.21
C GLU A 144 1.27 10.16 34.11
N LEU A 145 0.76 10.29 32.88
CA LEU A 145 1.13 9.43 31.74
C LEU A 145 2.42 9.89 31.03
N CYS A 146 2.89 11.11 31.30
CA CYS A 146 3.95 11.72 30.52
C CYS A 146 5.24 11.84 31.33
N ARG A 147 6.38 11.60 30.69
CA ARG A 147 7.72 11.85 31.24
C ARG A 147 8.43 12.88 30.37
N ARG A 148 9.16 13.77 31.00
CA ARG A 148 10.06 14.68 30.30
C ARG A 148 11.31 13.93 29.87
N SER A 149 11.67 14.10 28.61
CA SER A 149 12.91 13.58 28.03
C SER A 149 13.56 14.74 27.26
N ASP A 150 14.61 15.31 27.83
CA ASP A 150 15.30 16.50 27.33
C ASP A 150 14.36 17.69 27.04
N ASP A 151 14.15 18.05 25.76
CA ASP A 151 13.30 19.16 25.29
C ASP A 151 11.85 18.73 24.94
N GLN A 152 11.51 17.47 25.15
CA GLN A 152 10.22 16.90 24.77
C GLN A 152 9.55 16.08 25.89
N TYR A 153 8.28 15.78 25.71
CA TYR A 153 7.53 14.85 26.53
C TYR A 153 7.20 13.59 25.75
N ILE A 154 7.26 12.46 26.46
CA ILE A 154 6.98 11.11 25.94
C ILE A 154 6.00 10.44 26.90
N MET A 155 5.00 9.73 26.39
CA MET A 155 4.14 8.88 27.23
C MET A 155 4.99 7.73 27.79
N ASP A 156 4.79 7.45 29.07
CA ASP A 156 5.45 6.34 29.77
C ASP A 156 4.71 5.01 29.52
N PRO A 157 5.29 4.08 28.74
CA PRO A 157 4.63 2.80 28.45
C PRO A 157 4.45 1.95 29.71
N GLY A 158 5.25 2.20 30.76
CA GLY A 158 5.18 1.53 32.04
C GLY A 158 3.94 1.92 32.87
N MET A 159 3.36 3.08 32.61
CA MET A 159 2.11 3.52 33.25
C MET A 159 0.92 2.73 32.67
N PRO A 160 0.14 2.03 33.48
CA PRO A 160 -1.02 1.25 33.00
C PRO A 160 -1.99 2.08 32.16
N GLY A 161 -2.29 3.32 32.57
CA GLY A 161 -3.19 4.24 31.86
C GLY A 161 -2.74 4.64 30.45
N THR A 162 -1.44 4.49 30.11
CA THR A 162 -0.95 4.77 28.74
C THR A 162 -1.57 3.82 27.73
N ALA A 163 -1.70 2.55 28.06
CA ALA A 163 -2.31 1.56 27.18
C ALA A 163 -3.80 1.89 26.92
N ASP A 164 -4.54 2.22 27.97
CA ASP A 164 -5.96 2.57 27.85
C ASP A 164 -6.15 3.88 27.06
N TYR A 165 -5.26 4.86 27.27
CA TYR A 165 -5.31 6.15 26.56
C TYR A 165 -5.13 5.95 25.02
N LEU A 166 -4.10 5.23 24.60
CA LEU A 166 -3.83 4.99 23.18
C LEU A 166 -4.87 4.07 22.54
N ALA A 167 -5.38 3.08 23.28
CA ALA A 167 -6.48 2.24 22.83
C ALA A 167 -7.76 3.04 22.60
N ASN A 168 -8.07 4.01 23.48
CA ASN A 168 -9.23 4.90 23.34
C ASN A 168 -9.09 5.84 22.11
N LEU A 169 -7.89 6.35 21.84
CA LEU A 169 -7.63 7.13 20.62
C LEU A 169 -7.85 6.29 19.35
N CYS A 170 -7.35 5.06 19.31
CA CYS A 170 -7.57 4.18 18.17
C CYS A 170 -9.05 3.81 18.01
N ARG A 171 -9.75 3.54 19.12
CA ARG A 171 -11.20 3.29 19.13
C ARG A 171 -11.99 4.47 18.59
N GLU A 172 -11.67 5.68 19.04
CA GLU A 172 -12.30 6.92 18.56
C GLU A 172 -12.11 7.04 17.04
N LEU A 173 -10.90 6.86 16.55
CA LEU A 173 -10.57 7.01 15.14
C LEU A 173 -11.33 6.02 14.27
N VAL A 174 -11.33 4.74 14.60
CA VAL A 174 -12.04 3.72 13.80
C VAL A 174 -13.55 3.84 13.91
N SER A 175 -14.09 4.39 15.01
CA SER A 175 -15.52 4.63 15.13
C SER A 175 -16.00 5.81 14.26
N LYS A 176 -15.18 6.85 14.12
CA LYS A 176 -15.53 8.08 13.39
C LYS A 176 -15.22 8.03 11.89
N TYR A 177 -14.22 7.22 11.48
CA TYR A 177 -13.69 7.23 10.12
C TYR A 177 -13.65 5.82 9.50
N ASP A 178 -13.80 5.76 8.18
CA ASP A 178 -13.71 4.51 7.41
C ASP A 178 -12.26 4.30 6.91
N VAL A 179 -11.32 4.25 7.86
CA VAL A 179 -9.93 3.93 7.56
C VAL A 179 -9.77 2.43 7.29
N ASP A 180 -8.86 2.07 6.39
CA ASP A 180 -8.56 0.67 6.06
C ASP A 180 -7.59 0.04 7.07
N GLY A 181 -6.80 0.87 7.75
CA GLY A 181 -5.86 0.42 8.78
C GLY A 181 -5.46 1.49 9.79
N ILE A 182 -4.89 1.01 10.89
CA ILE A 182 -4.13 1.80 11.87
C ILE A 182 -2.67 1.40 11.73
N HIS A 183 -1.79 2.38 11.56
CA HIS A 183 -0.35 2.19 11.46
C HIS A 183 0.35 2.82 12.65
N LEU A 184 0.99 2.01 13.52
CA LEU A 184 1.66 2.47 14.73
C LEU A 184 3.14 2.74 14.48
N ASP A 185 3.56 3.96 14.71
CA ASP A 185 4.96 4.37 14.71
C ASP A 185 5.37 4.84 16.09
N TYR A 186 6.67 4.78 16.39
CA TYR A 186 7.20 5.10 17.71
C TYR A 186 6.47 4.34 18.85
N ILE A 187 5.95 3.16 18.57
CA ILE A 187 5.41 2.22 19.56
C ILE A 187 6.57 1.46 20.22
N ARG A 188 7.46 2.23 20.89
CA ARG A 188 8.71 1.75 21.45
C ARG A 188 9.27 2.71 22.49
N TYR A 189 10.09 2.19 23.37
CA TYR A 189 10.91 3.05 24.24
C TYR A 189 11.84 3.94 23.43
N PRO A 190 12.26 5.09 23.99
CA PRO A 190 13.25 5.97 23.37
C PRO A 190 14.56 5.26 23.05
N GLU A 191 15.24 5.79 22.07
CA GLU A 191 16.55 5.31 21.59
C GLU A 191 17.63 5.45 22.66
N ALA A 192 18.66 4.62 22.54
CA ALA A 192 19.85 4.78 23.36
C ALA A 192 20.46 6.19 23.16
N GLY A 193 20.69 6.89 24.26
CA GLY A 193 21.18 8.27 24.26
C GLY A 193 20.12 9.33 24.55
N LEU A 194 18.83 9.02 24.45
CA LEU A 194 17.76 9.86 24.99
C LEU A 194 17.51 9.51 26.46
N HIS A 195 17.58 10.52 27.33
CA HIS A 195 17.25 10.32 28.74
C HIS A 195 15.76 10.06 28.92
N PHE A 196 15.41 8.87 29.44
CA PHE A 196 14.04 8.52 29.77
C PHE A 196 13.98 7.95 31.19
N ASP A 197 13.52 8.75 32.12
CA ASP A 197 13.40 8.36 33.53
C ASP A 197 12.06 7.65 33.82
N ASP A 198 12.10 6.33 33.76
CA ASP A 198 11.00 5.44 34.18
C ASP A 198 11.27 4.74 35.53
N ALA A 199 12.31 5.17 36.27
CA ALA A 199 12.71 4.48 37.51
C ALA A 199 11.61 4.45 38.56
N ALA A 200 10.85 5.52 38.73
CA ALA A 200 9.72 5.56 39.66
C ALA A 200 8.58 4.61 39.22
N THR A 201 8.29 4.57 37.94
CA THR A 201 7.29 3.66 37.35
C THR A 201 7.74 2.20 37.49
N TYR A 202 9.03 1.93 37.22
CA TYR A 202 9.60 0.59 37.39
C TYR A 202 9.55 0.12 38.85
N ARG A 203 9.93 0.95 39.81
CA ARG A 203 9.79 0.61 41.25
C ARG A 203 8.36 0.25 41.62
N LYS A 204 7.37 0.98 41.08
CA LYS A 204 5.95 0.76 41.42
C LYS A 204 5.34 -0.46 40.73
N TYR A 205 5.68 -0.69 39.46
CA TYR A 205 5.01 -1.70 38.64
C TYR A 205 5.90 -2.82 38.14
N GLY A 206 7.21 -2.72 38.28
CA GLY A 206 8.19 -3.72 37.81
C GLY A 206 8.17 -5.01 38.61
N LYS A 207 7.89 -4.95 39.93
CA LYS A 207 7.78 -6.13 40.83
C LYS A 207 9.01 -7.06 40.75
N GLY A 208 10.21 -6.52 40.68
CA GLY A 208 11.47 -7.29 40.64
C GLY A 208 11.78 -8.00 39.30
N ARG A 209 10.98 -7.81 38.27
CA ARG A 209 11.28 -8.32 36.92
C ARG A 209 12.53 -7.65 36.34
N ASP A 210 13.22 -8.32 35.42
CA ASP A 210 14.27 -7.68 34.62
C ASP A 210 13.74 -6.44 33.88
N LEU A 211 14.49 -5.34 33.91
CA LEU A 211 14.06 -4.06 33.37
C LEU A 211 13.77 -4.11 31.86
N LYS A 212 14.60 -4.80 31.06
CA LYS A 212 14.40 -4.91 29.61
C LYS A 212 13.13 -5.73 29.30
N THR A 213 12.95 -6.83 30.02
CA THR A 213 11.74 -7.65 29.88
C THR A 213 10.50 -6.88 30.30
N TRP A 214 10.54 -6.15 31.42
CA TRP A 214 9.43 -5.33 31.87
C TRP A 214 9.07 -4.22 30.86
N ARG A 215 10.06 -3.55 30.29
CA ARG A 215 9.83 -2.54 29.24
C ARG A 215 9.18 -3.15 28.00
N ARG A 216 9.65 -4.30 27.54
CA ARG A 216 9.07 -5.02 26.39
C ARG A 216 7.61 -5.43 26.66
N ASP A 217 7.33 -5.95 27.86
CA ASP A 217 5.97 -6.32 28.26
C ASP A 217 5.04 -5.10 28.32
N ASN A 218 5.53 -3.93 28.71
CA ASN A 218 4.75 -2.69 28.70
C ASN A 218 4.33 -2.27 27.29
N VAL A 219 5.25 -2.29 26.32
CA VAL A 219 4.94 -1.99 24.92
C VAL A 219 3.95 -3.02 24.38
N THR A 220 4.18 -4.29 24.66
CA THR A 220 3.29 -5.40 24.28
C THR A 220 1.87 -5.21 24.82
N ARG A 221 1.71 -4.83 26.08
CA ARG A 221 0.40 -4.51 26.67
C ARG A 221 -0.33 -3.38 25.95
N VAL A 222 0.40 -2.35 25.51
CA VAL A 222 -0.19 -1.26 24.72
C VAL A 222 -0.70 -1.78 23.38
N VAL A 223 0.09 -2.60 22.69
CA VAL A 223 -0.29 -3.20 21.41
C VAL A 223 -1.53 -4.10 21.56
N GLU A 224 -1.54 -4.96 22.57
CA GLU A 224 -2.68 -5.84 22.88
C GLU A 224 -3.97 -5.04 23.10
N LYS A 225 -3.91 -3.99 23.92
CA LYS A 225 -5.05 -3.11 24.18
C LYS A 225 -5.56 -2.36 22.95
N ILE A 226 -4.64 -1.92 22.08
CA ILE A 226 -5.01 -1.29 20.80
C ILE A 226 -5.69 -2.32 19.89
N HIS A 227 -5.14 -3.54 19.81
CA HIS A 227 -5.74 -4.63 19.04
C HIS A 227 -7.19 -4.89 19.48
N GLU A 228 -7.41 -5.11 20.79
CA GLU A 228 -8.75 -5.31 21.34
C GLU A 228 -9.70 -4.16 21.00
N ALA A 229 -9.22 -2.91 21.16
CA ALA A 229 -10.01 -1.72 20.92
C ALA A 229 -10.44 -1.56 19.46
N VAL A 230 -9.55 -1.87 18.52
CA VAL A 230 -9.81 -1.75 17.08
C VAL A 230 -10.64 -2.92 16.57
N LYS A 231 -10.20 -4.15 16.86
CA LYS A 231 -10.85 -5.36 16.31
C LYS A 231 -12.25 -5.59 16.87
N SER A 232 -12.54 -5.13 18.09
CA SER A 232 -13.91 -5.16 18.64
C SER A 232 -14.88 -4.22 17.94
N GLN A 233 -14.39 -3.15 17.30
CA GLN A 233 -15.22 -2.18 16.55
C GLN A 233 -15.33 -2.57 15.07
N LYS A 234 -14.18 -2.76 14.42
CA LYS A 234 -14.08 -3.08 13.00
C LYS A 234 -13.00 -4.14 12.79
N PRO A 235 -13.33 -5.43 12.87
CA PRO A 235 -12.35 -6.52 12.83
C PRO A 235 -11.56 -6.56 11.50
N TRP A 236 -12.08 -5.96 10.44
CA TRP A 236 -11.43 -5.85 9.14
C TRP A 236 -10.40 -4.70 9.04
N VAL A 237 -10.38 -3.75 9.98
CA VAL A 237 -9.37 -2.68 9.97
C VAL A 237 -8.00 -3.29 10.28
N ARG A 238 -7.05 -3.10 9.37
CA ARG A 238 -5.70 -3.64 9.49
C ARG A 238 -4.93 -2.95 10.60
N LEU A 239 -4.21 -3.72 11.40
CA LEU A 239 -3.23 -3.19 12.35
C LEU A 239 -1.84 -3.44 11.84
N SER A 240 -1.02 -2.39 11.78
CA SER A 240 0.36 -2.46 11.34
C SER A 240 1.26 -1.60 12.22
N CYS A 241 2.56 -1.85 12.20
CA CYS A 241 3.54 -0.97 12.82
C CYS A 241 4.82 -0.85 12.01
N ALA A 242 5.59 0.22 12.30
CA ALA A 242 6.94 0.46 11.79
C ALA A 242 7.99 0.13 12.87
N PRO A 243 8.42 -1.13 13.02
CA PRO A 243 9.47 -1.46 13.96
C PRO A 243 10.84 -0.99 13.44
N VAL A 244 11.82 -0.87 14.36
CA VAL A 244 13.22 -0.66 13.99
C VAL A 244 13.65 -1.76 13.02
N GLY A 245 14.43 -1.42 12.00
CA GLY A 245 14.70 -2.29 10.85
C GLY A 245 15.37 -3.63 11.16
N LYS A 246 16.05 -3.77 12.29
CA LYS A 246 16.58 -5.05 12.78
C LYS A 246 15.68 -5.54 13.92
N TYR A 247 15.21 -6.79 13.82
CA TYR A 247 14.41 -7.36 14.92
C TYR A 247 15.29 -7.63 16.16
N ALA A 248 16.38 -8.36 15.96
CA ALA A 248 17.37 -8.71 16.97
C ALA A 248 18.77 -8.73 16.35
N ASP A 249 19.82 -8.87 17.18
CA ASP A 249 21.16 -9.10 16.69
C ASP A 249 21.29 -10.52 16.13
N LEU A 250 22.00 -10.66 15.01
CA LEU A 250 22.25 -11.94 14.36
C LEU A 250 23.63 -12.47 14.75
N PRO A 251 23.77 -13.76 15.16
CA PRO A 251 25.05 -14.29 15.66
C PRO A 251 26.21 -14.21 14.66
N ARG A 252 25.91 -14.29 13.37
CA ARG A 252 26.89 -14.28 12.27
C ARG A 252 27.11 -12.92 11.62
N GLN A 253 26.48 -11.87 12.16
CA GLN A 253 26.59 -10.51 11.63
C GLN A 253 27.31 -9.61 12.62
N SER A 254 28.18 -8.74 12.13
CA SER A 254 28.89 -7.75 12.96
C SER A 254 27.99 -6.62 13.47
N SER A 255 26.79 -6.49 12.92
CA SER A 255 25.82 -5.48 13.32
C SER A 255 25.28 -5.75 14.72
N ARG A 256 25.45 -4.78 15.61
CA ARG A 256 25.08 -4.84 17.02
C ARG A 256 24.25 -3.60 17.41
N GLY A 257 23.55 -3.72 18.53
CA GLY A 257 22.98 -2.57 19.24
C GLY A 257 21.55 -2.27 18.83
N TRP A 258 21.32 -1.24 18.10
CA TRP A 258 19.98 -0.75 17.76
C TRP A 258 19.12 -1.80 17.03
N ASN A 259 18.27 -2.49 17.81
CA ASN A 259 17.30 -3.46 17.30
C ASN A 259 15.92 -3.27 17.97
N ALA A 260 14.87 -3.82 17.37
CA ALA A 260 13.51 -3.63 17.80
C ALA A 260 13.24 -4.28 19.17
N ARG A 261 13.56 -5.55 19.29
CA ARG A 261 13.17 -6.37 20.44
C ARG A 261 13.91 -5.99 21.71
N ASP A 262 15.24 -5.95 21.68
CA ASP A 262 16.06 -5.86 22.89
C ASP A 262 16.46 -4.43 23.24
N ALA A 263 16.63 -3.55 22.24
CA ALA A 263 17.04 -2.18 22.49
C ALA A 263 15.88 -1.25 22.86
N VAL A 264 14.70 -1.44 22.24
CA VAL A 264 13.58 -0.50 22.39
C VAL A 264 12.24 -1.18 22.76
N GLY A 265 12.25 -2.48 23.04
CA GLY A 265 11.11 -3.22 23.53
C GLY A 265 10.00 -3.51 22.51
N GLN A 266 10.32 -3.49 21.20
CA GLN A 266 9.38 -3.82 20.13
C GLN A 266 9.45 -5.32 19.78
N ASP A 267 8.66 -6.15 20.41
CA ASP A 267 8.54 -7.60 20.08
C ASP A 267 7.56 -7.82 18.93
N ALA A 268 7.83 -7.13 17.80
CA ALA A 268 6.87 -7.03 16.69
C ALA A 268 6.60 -8.38 16.01
N VAL A 269 7.57 -9.28 15.97
CA VAL A 269 7.36 -10.66 15.46
C VAL A 269 6.35 -11.41 16.33
N MET A 270 6.48 -11.31 17.64
CA MET A 270 5.52 -11.94 18.55
C MET A 270 4.12 -11.36 18.39
N TRP A 271 4.00 -10.03 18.20
CA TRP A 271 2.69 -9.40 17.96
C TRP A 271 2.06 -9.88 16.64
N LEU A 272 2.88 -10.03 15.58
CA LEU A 272 2.43 -10.54 14.28
C LEU A 272 1.95 -12.00 14.40
N ASN A 273 2.78 -12.88 15.00
CA ASN A 273 2.48 -14.31 15.13
C ASN A 273 1.30 -14.59 16.05
N LYS A 274 1.00 -13.69 17.01
CA LYS A 274 -0.23 -13.73 17.81
C LYS A 274 -1.47 -13.18 17.07
N GLY A 275 -1.30 -12.59 15.88
CA GLY A 275 -2.36 -11.94 15.12
C GLY A 275 -2.83 -10.61 15.72
N TRP A 276 -2.02 -9.98 16.58
CA TRP A 276 -2.28 -8.63 17.08
C TRP A 276 -1.89 -7.55 16.08
N MET A 277 -0.94 -7.85 15.19
CA MET A 277 -0.63 -7.09 14.00
C MET A 277 -0.93 -7.93 12.76
N ASP A 278 -1.47 -7.30 11.73
CA ASP A 278 -1.72 -7.91 10.42
C ASP A 278 -0.50 -7.72 9.49
N VAL A 279 0.21 -6.60 9.65
CA VAL A 279 1.34 -6.21 8.78
C VAL A 279 2.45 -5.54 9.58
N LEU A 280 3.69 -5.88 9.25
CA LEU A 280 4.89 -5.16 9.71
C LEU A 280 5.55 -4.45 8.55
N PHE A 281 5.93 -3.19 8.77
CA PHE A 281 6.74 -2.37 7.86
C PHE A 281 8.08 -2.02 8.53
N PRO A 282 9.02 -2.97 8.72
CA PRO A 282 10.30 -2.70 9.38
C PRO A 282 11.07 -1.60 8.65
N MET A 283 11.58 -0.61 9.38
CA MET A 283 12.29 0.55 8.84
C MET A 283 13.71 0.17 8.38
N MET A 284 13.81 -0.48 7.22
CA MET A 284 15.05 -1.03 6.66
C MET A 284 15.86 0.03 5.89
N TYR A 285 16.15 1.16 6.53
CA TYR A 285 16.87 2.30 5.92
C TYR A 285 18.40 2.10 5.96
N PHE A 286 18.84 0.91 5.62
CA PHE A 286 20.22 0.44 5.62
C PHE A 286 20.61 -0.07 4.24
N ASP A 287 21.89 -0.38 4.05
CA ASP A 287 22.43 -0.98 2.84
C ASP A 287 23.37 -2.14 3.18
N GLY A 288 23.67 -3.00 2.19
CA GLY A 288 24.60 -4.13 2.32
C GLY A 288 24.24 -5.08 3.45
N ASP A 289 25.23 -5.43 4.26
CA ASP A 289 25.12 -6.40 5.36
C ASP A 289 24.16 -6.00 6.48
N ASN A 290 23.77 -4.73 6.53
CA ASN A 290 22.77 -4.23 7.46
C ASN A 290 21.34 -4.30 6.88
N TYR A 291 21.18 -4.70 5.62
CA TYR A 291 19.89 -4.81 4.95
C TYR A 291 19.50 -6.28 4.67
N TYR A 292 20.22 -6.96 3.77
CA TYR A 292 19.80 -8.25 3.23
C TYR A 292 19.61 -9.35 4.29
N PRO A 293 20.54 -9.58 5.23
CA PRO A 293 20.36 -10.63 6.24
C PRO A 293 19.18 -10.34 7.19
N PHE A 294 18.93 -9.07 7.48
CA PHE A 294 17.87 -8.67 8.39
C PHE A 294 16.49 -8.70 7.73
N VAL A 295 16.40 -8.48 6.42
CA VAL A 295 15.16 -8.75 5.67
C VAL A 295 14.79 -10.23 5.78
N LEU A 296 15.74 -11.13 5.55
CA LEU A 296 15.50 -12.57 5.68
C LEU A 296 15.09 -12.95 7.10
N ASP A 297 15.77 -12.41 8.13
CA ASP A 297 15.44 -12.65 9.53
C ASP A 297 13.97 -12.26 9.85
N TRP A 298 13.48 -11.13 9.32
CA TRP A 298 12.08 -10.73 9.47
C TRP A 298 11.13 -11.72 8.80
N LEU A 299 11.44 -12.15 7.57
CA LEU A 299 10.60 -13.07 6.79
C LEU A 299 10.55 -14.47 7.38
N GLU A 300 11.71 -15.00 7.81
CA GLU A 300 11.83 -16.34 8.41
C GLU A 300 11.11 -16.46 9.76
N ARG A 301 11.01 -15.36 10.53
CA ARG A 301 10.33 -15.34 11.82
C ARG A 301 8.83 -15.12 11.73
N ALA A 302 8.34 -14.64 10.60
CA ALA A 302 6.92 -14.36 10.39
C ALA A 302 6.18 -15.66 10.04
N GLU A 303 5.55 -16.26 11.02
CA GLU A 303 4.71 -17.47 10.85
C GLU A 303 3.29 -17.10 10.40
N ARG A 304 2.88 -15.84 10.58
CA ARG A 304 1.55 -15.32 10.29
C ARG A 304 1.64 -13.85 9.87
N GLY A 305 0.60 -13.34 9.21
CA GLY A 305 0.52 -11.95 8.77
C GLY A 305 1.49 -11.65 7.60
N THR A 306 1.79 -10.38 7.42
CA THR A 306 2.58 -9.91 6.28
C THR A 306 3.77 -9.07 6.73
N VAL A 307 4.95 -9.28 6.13
CA VAL A 307 6.11 -8.40 6.28
C VAL A 307 6.38 -7.71 4.95
N ALA A 308 6.29 -6.38 4.93
CA ALA A 308 6.56 -5.52 3.78
C ALA A 308 7.61 -4.46 4.16
N PRO A 309 8.91 -4.73 3.98
CA PRO A 309 9.99 -3.87 4.45
C PRO A 309 9.88 -2.43 3.97
N GLY A 310 10.14 -1.49 4.88
CA GLY A 310 10.23 -0.07 4.62
C GLY A 310 11.58 0.32 4.04
N LEU A 311 11.58 1.06 2.94
CA LEU A 311 12.76 1.48 2.20
C LEU A 311 12.95 2.99 2.27
N GLY A 312 14.18 3.44 2.51
CA GLY A 312 14.51 4.85 2.64
C GLY A 312 14.71 5.54 1.29
N VAL A 313 13.65 6.01 0.64
CA VAL A 313 13.78 6.83 -0.58
C VAL A 313 14.54 8.12 -0.31
N TYR A 314 14.41 8.70 0.89
CA TYR A 314 15.15 9.87 1.31
C TYR A 314 16.68 9.67 1.26
N CYS A 315 17.15 8.43 1.44
CA CYS A 315 18.58 8.11 1.36
C CYS A 315 19.19 8.39 -0.03
N LEU A 316 18.38 8.53 -1.07
CA LEU A 316 18.84 8.95 -2.40
C LEU A 316 19.25 10.41 -2.43
N SER A 317 18.68 11.27 -1.57
CA SER A 317 18.96 12.70 -1.54
C SER A 317 20.43 12.98 -1.20
N ALA A 318 21.01 13.99 -1.87
CA ALA A 318 22.37 14.43 -1.64
C ALA A 318 22.62 14.99 -0.22
N GLY A 319 21.57 15.54 0.41
CA GLY A 319 21.62 16.04 1.79
C GLY A 319 21.53 14.94 2.85
N GLU A 320 21.29 13.69 2.44
CA GLU A 320 21.15 12.52 3.30
C GLU A 320 22.32 11.54 3.07
N LYS A 321 22.02 10.31 2.64
CA LYS A 321 23.05 9.29 2.40
C LYS A 321 23.60 9.30 0.97
N ASN A 322 23.00 10.06 0.07
CA ASN A 322 23.38 10.19 -1.33
C ASN A 322 23.53 8.86 -2.09
N TRP A 323 22.71 7.85 -1.75
CA TRP A 323 22.74 6.55 -2.42
C TRP A 323 22.48 6.69 -3.92
N PRO A 324 23.11 5.85 -4.77
CA PRO A 324 22.69 5.71 -6.15
C PRO A 324 21.31 5.04 -6.21
N LEU A 325 20.51 5.33 -7.25
CA LEU A 325 19.21 4.70 -7.47
C LEU A 325 19.33 3.17 -7.50
N LEU A 326 20.43 2.65 -8.03
CA LEU A 326 20.72 1.21 -8.11
C LEU A 326 20.66 0.51 -6.75
N THR A 327 20.99 1.18 -5.64
CA THR A 327 20.86 0.60 -4.29
C THR A 327 19.39 0.25 -4.00
N LEU A 328 18.48 1.21 -4.21
CA LEU A 328 17.06 0.99 -4.00
C LEU A 328 16.49 -0.07 -4.97
N GLN A 329 16.91 -0.03 -6.23
CA GLN A 329 16.51 -1.02 -7.23
C GLN A 329 16.89 -2.44 -6.83
N ARG A 330 18.12 -2.64 -6.34
CA ARG A 330 18.58 -3.95 -5.83
C ARG A 330 17.79 -4.40 -4.62
N GLN A 331 17.52 -3.50 -3.69
CA GLN A 331 16.70 -3.78 -2.50
C GLN A 331 15.29 -4.23 -2.89
N MET A 332 14.62 -3.50 -3.78
CA MET A 332 13.26 -3.82 -4.20
C MET A 332 13.20 -5.12 -5.00
N ASN A 333 14.17 -5.38 -5.90
CA ASN A 333 14.25 -6.66 -6.62
C ASN A 333 14.49 -7.82 -5.65
N PHE A 334 15.33 -7.62 -4.64
CA PHE A 334 15.57 -8.63 -3.60
C PHE A 334 14.27 -8.97 -2.84
N LEU A 335 13.46 -7.98 -2.47
CA LEU A 335 12.17 -8.22 -1.80
C LEU A 335 11.25 -9.14 -2.63
N ARG A 336 11.21 -8.97 -3.94
CA ARG A 336 10.43 -9.87 -4.83
C ARG A 336 11.00 -11.28 -4.86
N THR A 337 12.33 -11.42 -4.94
CA THR A 337 13.00 -12.72 -4.93
C THR A 337 12.84 -13.44 -3.59
N ALA A 338 12.91 -12.70 -2.48
CA ALA A 338 12.71 -13.22 -1.13
C ALA A 338 11.24 -13.42 -0.76
N GLU A 339 10.32 -13.18 -1.73
CA GLU A 339 8.89 -13.33 -1.53
C GLU A 339 8.30 -12.50 -0.39
N ALA A 340 8.89 -11.33 -0.09
CA ALA A 340 8.33 -10.38 0.88
C ALA A 340 6.90 -9.97 0.49
N GLY A 341 6.07 -9.63 1.45
CA GLY A 341 4.68 -9.23 1.21
C GLY A 341 4.50 -7.86 0.54
N GLY A 342 5.56 -7.30 0.00
CA GLY A 342 5.61 -6.01 -0.67
C GLY A 342 6.68 -5.09 -0.09
N PHE A 343 6.44 -3.79 -0.18
CA PHE A 343 7.36 -2.74 0.30
C PHE A 343 6.60 -1.51 0.77
N ALA A 344 7.27 -0.66 1.57
CA ALA A 344 6.79 0.67 1.91
C ALA A 344 7.92 1.70 1.68
N LEU A 345 7.60 2.84 1.06
CA LEU A 345 8.60 3.86 0.69
C LEU A 345 8.55 5.05 1.65
N PHE A 346 9.61 5.34 2.33
CA PHE A 346 9.75 6.50 3.21
C PHE A 346 10.58 7.58 2.52
N ARG A 347 9.99 8.70 2.09
CA ARG A 347 8.61 9.15 2.19
C ARG A 347 8.13 9.76 0.86
N SER A 348 6.87 10.16 0.80
CA SER A 348 6.19 10.57 -0.45
C SER A 348 6.86 11.75 -1.15
N ASP A 349 7.38 12.74 -0.43
CA ASP A 349 8.02 13.93 -1.01
C ASP A 349 9.23 13.57 -1.89
N PHE A 350 10.11 12.66 -1.43
CA PHE A 350 11.27 12.23 -2.21
C PHE A 350 10.89 11.37 -3.42
N LEU A 351 9.79 10.61 -3.32
CA LEU A 351 9.26 9.83 -4.42
C LEU A 351 8.63 10.73 -5.48
N THR A 352 7.69 11.60 -5.09
CA THR A 352 6.92 12.44 -6.02
C THR A 352 7.77 13.56 -6.66
N ASN A 353 8.85 13.97 -6.01
CA ASN A 353 9.86 14.88 -6.57
C ASN A 353 10.87 14.14 -7.47
N ASN A 354 10.67 12.86 -7.74
CA ASN A 354 11.50 12.05 -8.63
C ASN A 354 12.99 12.07 -8.30
N THR A 355 13.35 11.99 -7.00
CA THR A 355 14.74 12.05 -6.55
C THR A 355 15.59 10.98 -7.25
N LYS A 356 16.60 11.42 -8.01
CA LYS A 356 17.46 10.56 -8.86
C LYS A 356 16.70 9.65 -9.85
N GLY A 357 15.51 10.05 -10.30
CA GLY A 357 14.72 9.27 -11.27
C GLY A 357 13.94 8.11 -10.66
N VAL A 358 13.79 8.06 -9.33
CA VAL A 358 13.11 6.95 -8.63
C VAL A 358 11.65 6.80 -9.03
N TYR A 359 10.94 7.91 -9.26
CA TYR A 359 9.54 7.88 -9.66
C TYR A 359 9.38 7.31 -11.07
N ASP A 360 10.17 7.80 -12.02
CA ASP A 360 10.13 7.34 -13.41
C ASP A 360 10.44 5.85 -13.52
N TRP A 361 11.46 5.39 -12.79
CA TRP A 361 11.78 3.97 -12.72
C TRP A 361 10.66 3.15 -12.07
N LEU A 362 10.13 3.61 -10.93
CA LEU A 362 9.07 2.88 -10.22
C LEU A 362 7.84 2.73 -11.11
N ALA A 363 7.32 3.84 -11.65
CA ALA A 363 6.09 3.88 -12.43
C ALA A 363 6.24 3.26 -13.83
N GLY A 364 7.41 3.42 -14.47
CA GLY A 364 7.66 2.98 -15.84
C GLY A 364 8.14 1.54 -15.97
N GLU A 365 8.89 1.03 -14.98
CA GLU A 365 9.55 -0.27 -15.10
C GLU A 365 9.15 -1.26 -14.01
N TYR A 366 9.09 -0.84 -12.75
CA TYR A 366 8.95 -1.76 -11.62
C TYR A 366 7.48 -2.07 -11.27
N THR A 367 6.61 -1.06 -11.28
CA THR A 367 5.18 -1.18 -10.92
C THR A 367 4.27 -0.91 -12.13
N THR A 368 4.47 -1.64 -13.21
CA THR A 368 3.77 -1.42 -14.49
C THR A 368 2.26 -1.72 -14.46
N ARG A 369 1.79 -2.50 -13.46
CA ARG A 369 0.38 -2.89 -13.29
C ARG A 369 -0.07 -2.67 -11.87
N PRO A 370 -1.37 -2.38 -11.63
CA PRO A 370 -1.92 -2.39 -10.29
C PRO A 370 -1.93 -3.80 -9.71
N VAL A 371 -1.91 -3.91 -8.39
CA VAL A 371 -2.07 -5.17 -7.65
C VAL A 371 -2.88 -4.90 -6.38
N LEU A 372 -3.54 -5.93 -5.86
CA LEU A 372 -4.24 -5.87 -4.59
C LEU A 372 -3.27 -6.03 -3.41
N THR A 373 -3.66 -5.49 -2.27
CA THR A 373 -3.02 -5.78 -0.98
C THR A 373 -3.28 -7.23 -0.56
N PRO A 374 -2.38 -7.88 0.20
CA PRO A 374 -2.65 -9.18 0.80
C PRO A 374 -3.90 -9.14 1.68
N PRO A 375 -4.73 -10.20 1.69
CA PRO A 375 -5.87 -10.28 2.59
C PRO A 375 -5.37 -10.44 4.03
N ILE A 376 -6.21 -10.04 4.98
CA ILE A 376 -6.03 -10.39 6.39
C ILE A 376 -6.95 -11.54 6.75
N GLU A 377 -6.69 -12.16 7.89
CA GLU A 377 -7.51 -13.26 8.36
C GLU A 377 -8.94 -12.82 8.63
N ASN A 378 -9.89 -13.54 8.02
CA ASN A 378 -11.32 -13.39 8.31
C ASN A 378 -11.70 -14.38 9.41
N PRO A 379 -12.07 -13.93 10.61
CA PRO A 379 -12.44 -14.83 11.72
C PRO A 379 -13.61 -15.77 11.40
N GLN A 380 -14.47 -15.38 10.45
CA GLN A 380 -15.63 -16.18 10.05
C GLN A 380 -15.27 -17.24 9.00
N SER A 381 -14.08 -17.18 8.39
CA SER A 381 -13.59 -18.08 7.32
C SER A 381 -14.56 -18.23 6.13
N THR A 382 -15.50 -17.32 5.98
CA THR A 382 -16.47 -17.32 4.87
C THR A 382 -16.00 -16.45 3.73
N LEU A 383 -15.97 -17.01 2.53
CA LEU A 383 -15.67 -16.24 1.32
C LEU A 383 -16.93 -15.58 0.78
N PRO A 384 -16.81 -14.41 0.11
CA PRO A 384 -17.91 -13.82 -0.62
C PRO A 384 -18.51 -14.77 -1.67
N ALA A 385 -19.77 -14.62 -1.98
CA ALA A 385 -20.40 -15.37 -3.07
C ALA A 385 -19.79 -14.94 -4.43
N THR A 386 -19.67 -15.88 -5.35
CA THR A 386 -19.27 -15.59 -6.74
C THR A 386 -20.19 -14.54 -7.35
N PRO A 387 -19.66 -13.43 -7.90
CA PRO A 387 -20.49 -12.34 -8.37
C PRO A 387 -21.24 -12.72 -9.66
N ARG A 388 -22.47 -12.24 -9.79
CA ARG A 388 -23.13 -12.17 -11.10
C ARG A 388 -22.63 -10.93 -11.80
N ALA A 389 -22.17 -11.06 -13.03
CA ALA A 389 -21.68 -9.94 -13.81
C ALA A 389 -22.04 -10.11 -15.29
N THR A 390 -22.23 -8.99 -15.97
CA THR A 390 -22.37 -8.96 -17.43
C THR A 390 -21.22 -8.16 -18.03
N LEU A 391 -20.76 -8.59 -19.20
CA LEU A 391 -19.75 -7.90 -19.97
C LEU A 391 -20.35 -7.51 -21.32
N THR A 392 -20.38 -6.21 -21.60
CA THR A 392 -20.83 -5.67 -22.87
C THR A 392 -19.73 -4.82 -23.50
N ARG A 393 -19.83 -4.62 -24.82
CA ARG A 393 -18.88 -3.81 -25.59
C ARG A 393 -19.59 -2.66 -26.27
N GLN A 394 -19.01 -1.47 -26.19
CA GLN A 394 -19.41 -0.31 -26.97
C GLN A 394 -18.15 0.32 -27.60
N GLY A 395 -17.96 0.10 -28.90
CA GLY A 395 -16.73 0.48 -29.58
C GLY A 395 -15.51 -0.25 -29.01
N TYR A 396 -14.58 0.50 -28.43
CA TYR A 396 -13.38 -0.03 -27.74
C TYR A 396 -13.55 -0.15 -26.21
N ASP A 397 -14.69 0.26 -25.67
CA ASP A 397 -14.94 0.21 -24.24
C ASP A 397 -15.63 -1.11 -23.88
N LEU A 398 -15.13 -1.74 -22.85
CA LEU A 398 -15.71 -2.91 -22.19
C LEU A 398 -16.38 -2.45 -20.89
N HIS A 399 -17.66 -2.75 -20.77
CA HIS A 399 -18.49 -2.38 -19.62
C HIS A 399 -18.82 -3.62 -18.82
N PHE A 400 -18.30 -3.68 -17.60
CA PHE A 400 -18.63 -4.69 -16.61
C PHE A 400 -19.73 -4.14 -15.70
N ASN A 401 -20.83 -4.84 -15.59
CA ASN A 401 -21.96 -4.44 -14.75
C ASN A 401 -22.26 -5.54 -13.74
N PHE A 402 -22.44 -5.12 -12.50
CA PHE A 402 -22.70 -5.95 -11.34
C PHE A 402 -24.05 -5.56 -10.75
N PRO A 403 -25.07 -6.45 -10.78
CA PRO A 403 -26.41 -6.15 -10.27
C PRO A 403 -26.46 -6.06 -8.75
N THR A 404 -25.46 -6.61 -8.05
CA THR A 404 -25.33 -6.55 -6.59
C THR A 404 -24.27 -5.56 -6.19
N GLY A 405 -24.52 -4.78 -5.14
CA GLY A 405 -23.51 -3.91 -4.53
C GLY A 405 -22.36 -4.71 -3.92
N GLY A 406 -21.28 -4.02 -3.60
CA GLY A 406 -20.06 -4.59 -3.00
C GLY A 406 -18.82 -4.29 -3.83
N ILE A 407 -17.68 -4.74 -3.34
CA ILE A 407 -16.40 -4.56 -4.00
C ILE A 407 -16.20 -5.70 -5.01
N HIS A 408 -15.92 -5.34 -6.26
CA HIS A 408 -15.68 -6.28 -7.35
C HIS A 408 -14.33 -6.01 -7.99
N ASN A 409 -13.51 -7.06 -8.10
CA ASN A 409 -12.20 -7.04 -8.73
C ASN A 409 -12.30 -7.61 -10.14
N ILE A 410 -11.65 -6.95 -11.09
CA ILE A 410 -11.65 -7.30 -12.50
C ILE A 410 -10.24 -7.71 -12.93
N TYR A 411 -10.13 -8.82 -13.62
CA TYR A 411 -8.89 -9.40 -14.11
C TYR A 411 -8.97 -9.71 -15.59
N ILE A 412 -7.82 -9.66 -16.27
CA ILE A 412 -7.66 -10.08 -17.66
C ILE A 412 -6.71 -11.29 -17.73
N ARG A 413 -7.03 -12.26 -18.57
CA ARG A 413 -6.13 -13.39 -18.83
C ARG A 413 -4.97 -12.98 -19.72
N GLU A 414 -3.76 -13.19 -19.24
CA GLU A 414 -2.50 -13.00 -19.97
C GLU A 414 -1.67 -14.30 -19.90
N GLY A 415 -1.74 -15.08 -20.98
CA GLY A 415 -1.14 -16.40 -20.98
C GLY A 415 -1.87 -17.37 -20.02
N LYS A 416 -1.17 -17.83 -18.98
CA LYS A 416 -1.72 -18.72 -17.95
C LYS A 416 -2.27 -17.99 -16.72
N THR A 417 -1.92 -16.72 -16.54
CA THR A 417 -2.21 -15.92 -15.34
C THR A 417 -3.33 -14.93 -15.60
N PHE A 418 -4.12 -14.65 -14.57
CA PHE A 418 -5.09 -13.55 -14.55
C PHE A 418 -4.47 -12.33 -13.88
N SER A 419 -4.28 -11.26 -14.65
CA SER A 419 -3.70 -10.00 -14.20
C SER A 419 -4.78 -9.02 -13.76
N PHE A 420 -4.58 -8.40 -12.60
CA PHE A 420 -5.52 -7.43 -12.03
C PHE A 420 -5.60 -6.17 -12.90
N LEU A 421 -6.80 -5.76 -13.27
CA LEU A 421 -7.08 -4.55 -14.04
C LEU A 421 -7.53 -3.39 -13.18
N GLY A 422 -8.37 -3.66 -12.20
CA GLY A 422 -8.96 -2.65 -11.36
C GLY A 422 -10.10 -3.17 -10.52
N GLN A 423 -10.68 -2.27 -9.74
CA GLN A 423 -11.70 -2.54 -8.74
C GLN A 423 -12.85 -1.54 -8.88
N THR A 424 -14.05 -1.97 -8.53
CA THR A 424 -15.22 -1.08 -8.41
C THR A 424 -16.06 -1.42 -7.19
N ALA A 425 -16.64 -0.38 -6.57
CA ALA A 425 -17.67 -0.50 -5.55
C ALA A 425 -19.04 0.04 -6.02
N THR A 426 -19.08 0.62 -7.24
CA THR A 426 -20.28 1.30 -7.78
C THR A 426 -21.18 0.39 -8.62
N GLY A 427 -20.86 -0.90 -8.73
CA GLY A 427 -21.60 -1.83 -9.57
C GLY A 427 -21.30 -1.70 -11.07
N HIS A 428 -20.37 -0.83 -11.45
CA HIS A 428 -19.98 -0.60 -12.84
C HIS A 428 -18.47 -0.36 -12.96
N PHE A 429 -17.83 -0.96 -14.00
CA PHE A 429 -16.44 -0.74 -14.33
C PHE A 429 -16.28 -0.65 -15.85
N THR A 430 -15.59 0.38 -16.32
CA THR A 430 -15.28 0.55 -17.75
C THR A 430 -13.79 0.35 -17.98
N TYR A 431 -13.46 -0.52 -18.92
CA TYR A 431 -12.09 -0.77 -19.33
C TYR A 431 -11.90 -0.51 -20.82
N ARG A 432 -10.95 0.35 -21.17
CA ARG A 432 -10.53 0.57 -22.55
C ARG A 432 -9.15 -0.06 -22.76
N PRO A 433 -9.10 -1.23 -23.42
CA PRO A 433 -7.82 -1.89 -23.67
C PRO A 433 -6.95 -1.10 -24.66
N ALA A 434 -5.66 -1.02 -24.37
CA ALA A 434 -4.69 -0.40 -25.26
C ALA A 434 -4.46 -1.21 -26.56
N LEU A 435 -4.81 -2.50 -26.56
CA LEU A 435 -4.67 -3.41 -27.69
C LEU A 435 -6.00 -4.02 -28.05
N PRO A 436 -6.45 -3.96 -29.32
CA PRO A 436 -7.74 -4.52 -29.77
C PRO A 436 -7.91 -6.00 -29.44
N ALA A 437 -6.84 -6.80 -29.48
CA ALA A 437 -6.87 -8.21 -29.10
C ALA A 437 -7.39 -8.45 -27.66
N ARG A 438 -7.20 -7.50 -26.76
CA ARG A 438 -7.72 -7.58 -25.39
C ARG A 438 -9.22 -7.44 -25.29
N LEU A 439 -9.91 -6.91 -26.29
CA LEU A 439 -11.38 -6.88 -26.37
C LEU A 439 -11.98 -8.30 -26.33
N TYR A 440 -11.26 -9.29 -26.84
CA TYR A 440 -11.68 -10.68 -26.96
C TYR A 440 -10.97 -11.61 -25.95
N ALA A 441 -10.24 -11.03 -25.02
CA ALA A 441 -9.60 -11.79 -23.95
C ALA A 441 -10.66 -12.42 -23.02
N GLU A 442 -10.26 -13.40 -22.28
CA GLU A 442 -11.03 -13.91 -21.15
C GLU A 442 -10.80 -13.01 -19.94
N TYR A 443 -11.88 -12.63 -19.30
CA TYR A 443 -11.87 -11.83 -18.08
C TYR A 443 -12.38 -12.68 -16.92
N ALA A 444 -11.88 -12.40 -15.72
CA ALA A 444 -12.42 -12.93 -14.49
C ALA A 444 -12.89 -11.79 -13.59
N VAL A 445 -13.99 -11.99 -12.90
CA VAL A 445 -14.47 -11.06 -11.87
C VAL A 445 -14.65 -11.79 -10.56
N ARG A 446 -14.29 -11.15 -9.45
CA ARG A 446 -14.38 -11.72 -8.11
C ARG A 446 -14.96 -10.67 -7.16
N ALA A 447 -15.89 -11.06 -6.31
CA ALA A 447 -16.34 -10.22 -5.21
C ALA A 447 -15.27 -10.24 -4.10
N MET A 448 -15.08 -9.13 -3.41
CA MET A 448 -14.13 -9.00 -2.32
C MET A 448 -14.82 -8.48 -1.05
N ASP A 449 -14.50 -9.07 0.09
CA ASP A 449 -14.94 -8.60 1.40
C ASP A 449 -14.01 -7.52 1.96
N ARG A 450 -14.36 -6.98 3.13
CA ARG A 450 -13.53 -5.97 3.82
C ARG A 450 -12.21 -6.53 4.40
N TYR A 451 -12.07 -7.85 4.49
CA TYR A 451 -10.80 -8.49 4.88
C TYR A 451 -9.84 -8.66 3.69
N GLY A 452 -10.30 -8.32 2.47
CA GLY A 452 -9.56 -8.53 1.24
C GLY A 452 -9.68 -9.95 0.69
N CYS A 453 -10.52 -10.80 1.29
CA CYS A 453 -10.79 -12.15 0.80
C CYS A 453 -11.69 -12.11 -0.42
N GLU A 454 -11.37 -12.90 -1.43
CA GLU A 454 -12.11 -12.93 -2.69
C GLU A 454 -12.93 -14.21 -2.86
N SER A 455 -14.05 -14.06 -3.56
CA SER A 455 -14.89 -15.17 -4.01
C SER A 455 -14.19 -16.08 -5.03
N GLN A 456 -14.80 -17.20 -5.36
CA GLN A 456 -14.51 -17.90 -6.61
C GLN A 456 -14.75 -16.97 -7.81
N PRO A 457 -13.96 -17.10 -8.90
CA PRO A 457 -14.10 -16.24 -10.07
C PRO A 457 -15.34 -16.58 -10.89
N ALA A 458 -15.98 -15.55 -11.45
CA ALA A 458 -16.89 -15.68 -12.59
C ALA A 458 -16.13 -15.27 -13.85
N PHE A 459 -16.16 -16.12 -14.89
CA PHE A 459 -15.46 -15.86 -16.14
C PHE A 459 -16.37 -15.21 -17.15
N LEU A 460 -15.85 -14.20 -17.85
CA LEU A 460 -16.55 -13.40 -18.83
C LEU A 460 -15.73 -13.31 -20.11
N LYS A 461 -16.40 -13.36 -21.23
CA LYS A 461 -15.82 -13.18 -22.55
C LYS A 461 -16.82 -12.50 -23.47
N ILE A 462 -16.38 -11.55 -24.28
CA ILE A 462 -17.21 -11.03 -25.38
C ILE A 462 -17.36 -12.14 -26.41
N GLY A 463 -18.60 -12.47 -26.75
CA GLY A 463 -18.90 -13.39 -27.84
C GLY A 463 -18.45 -12.82 -29.18
N GLY A 464 -17.83 -13.65 -30.00
CA GLY A 464 -17.29 -13.30 -31.32
C GLY A 464 -15.86 -13.79 -31.51
N GLU A 465 -15.49 -14.13 -32.72
CA GLU A 465 -14.09 -14.42 -33.08
C GLU A 465 -13.33 -13.09 -33.09
N ILE A 466 -12.01 -13.15 -32.75
CA ILE A 466 -11.08 -12.06 -33.08
C ILE A 466 -11.28 -11.80 -34.58
N PRO A 467 -11.57 -10.57 -35.01
CA PRO A 467 -11.73 -10.29 -36.43
C PRO A 467 -10.48 -10.83 -37.15
N SER A 468 -10.65 -11.91 -37.88
CA SER A 468 -9.61 -12.30 -38.83
C SER A 468 -9.58 -11.16 -39.83
N LEU A 469 -8.41 -10.63 -40.12
CA LEU A 469 -8.23 -9.67 -41.19
C LEU A 469 -8.77 -10.32 -42.45
N LYS A 470 -9.98 -9.94 -42.83
CA LYS A 470 -10.40 -10.00 -44.21
C LYS A 470 -9.58 -8.96 -44.96
N ASP A 471 -9.62 -8.96 -46.23
CA ASP A 471 -8.75 -8.20 -47.14
C ASP A 471 -8.52 -6.70 -46.81
N THR A 472 -9.19 -6.15 -45.79
CA THR A 472 -9.14 -4.73 -45.47
C THR A 472 -9.13 -4.49 -43.95
N LEU A 473 -8.18 -3.65 -43.48
CA LEU A 473 -8.10 -3.17 -42.10
C LEU A 473 -8.56 -1.70 -42.06
N HIS A 474 -9.59 -1.38 -41.26
CA HIS A 474 -10.03 0.00 -41.08
C HIS A 474 -9.15 0.71 -40.05
N VAL A 475 -8.60 1.88 -40.43
CA VAL A 475 -7.75 2.71 -39.53
C VAL A 475 -8.56 3.22 -38.33
N ALA A 476 -9.86 3.45 -38.51
CA ALA A 476 -10.78 3.78 -37.43
C ALA A 476 -10.86 2.68 -36.35
N ASP A 477 -10.50 1.44 -36.66
CA ASP A 477 -10.42 0.32 -35.74
C ASP A 477 -9.11 0.28 -34.93
N LEU A 478 -8.19 1.23 -35.17
CA LEU A 478 -6.93 1.37 -34.44
C LEU A 478 -7.09 2.40 -33.32
N PRO A 479 -6.61 2.12 -32.12
CA PRO A 479 -6.82 2.97 -30.95
C PRO A 479 -5.94 4.22 -30.88
N ILE A 480 -5.47 4.76 -32.04
CA ILE A 480 -4.38 5.75 -32.04
C ILE A 480 -4.62 6.81 -33.11
N ASP A 481 -4.38 8.07 -32.75
CA ASP A 481 -4.22 9.18 -33.71
C ASP A 481 -2.85 9.05 -34.40
N VAL A 482 -2.84 8.46 -35.58
CA VAL A 482 -1.65 7.93 -36.23
C VAL A 482 -1.15 8.88 -37.29
N LYS A 483 0.18 9.10 -37.33
CA LYS A 483 0.88 9.86 -38.36
C LYS A 483 1.37 8.98 -39.53
N ALA A 484 1.80 7.77 -39.19
CA ALA A 484 2.32 6.82 -40.19
C ALA A 484 2.23 5.39 -39.66
N PHE A 485 2.08 4.42 -40.57
CA PHE A 485 2.19 3.00 -40.23
C PHE A 485 3.13 2.26 -41.16
N TRP A 486 3.60 1.10 -40.65
CA TRP A 486 4.22 0.08 -41.51
C TRP A 486 3.87 -1.30 -41.01
N ILE A 487 3.72 -2.22 -41.97
CA ILE A 487 3.45 -3.63 -41.70
C ILE A 487 4.79 -4.34 -41.62
N CYS A 488 4.97 -5.13 -40.56
CA CYS A 488 6.13 -6.00 -40.35
C CYS A 488 5.70 -7.47 -40.33
N ASP A 489 6.61 -8.37 -40.71
CA ASP A 489 6.43 -9.81 -40.49
C ASP A 489 6.57 -10.18 -39.00
N ALA A 490 6.37 -11.47 -38.68
CA ALA A 490 6.48 -12.01 -37.33
C ALA A 490 7.87 -11.80 -36.69
N PHE A 491 8.90 -11.55 -37.48
CA PHE A 491 10.27 -11.29 -37.04
C PHE A 491 10.60 -9.81 -36.91
N GLY A 492 9.61 -8.93 -37.15
CA GLY A 492 9.75 -7.49 -37.04
C GLY A 492 10.39 -6.82 -38.29
N ARG A 493 10.60 -7.57 -39.40
CA ARG A 493 11.10 -7.00 -40.65
C ARG A 493 9.98 -6.22 -41.33
N LYS A 494 10.28 -4.97 -41.71
CA LYS A 494 9.33 -4.11 -42.39
C LYS A 494 9.02 -4.65 -43.81
N LEU A 495 7.76 -4.93 -44.07
CA LEU A 495 7.27 -5.39 -45.35
C LEU A 495 6.88 -4.22 -46.23
N ARG A 496 6.09 -3.27 -45.71
CA ARG A 496 5.71 -2.06 -46.41
C ARG A 496 5.36 -0.90 -45.49
N THR A 497 5.42 0.32 -46.01
CA THR A 497 4.85 1.52 -45.39
C THR A 497 3.43 1.68 -45.92
N VAL A 498 2.52 2.15 -45.08
CA VAL A 498 1.13 2.39 -45.41
C VAL A 498 0.78 3.83 -45.05
N ASP A 499 0.12 4.54 -45.95
CA ASP A 499 -0.37 5.87 -45.68
C ASP A 499 -1.52 5.87 -44.69
N ALA A 500 -1.67 6.96 -43.93
CA ALA A 500 -2.74 7.10 -42.93
C ALA A 500 -4.10 7.34 -43.61
N THR A 501 -4.54 6.37 -44.41
CA THR A 501 -5.87 6.33 -45.04
C THR A 501 -6.92 5.67 -44.12
N SER A 502 -8.17 5.82 -44.45
CA SER A 502 -9.26 5.21 -43.67
C SER A 502 -9.27 3.67 -43.72
N THR A 503 -8.63 3.09 -44.71
CA THR A 503 -8.55 1.65 -44.93
C THR A 503 -7.18 1.24 -45.44
N ILE A 504 -6.70 0.07 -44.94
CA ILE A 504 -5.43 -0.54 -45.37
C ILE A 504 -5.80 -1.85 -46.05
N ASP A 505 -5.49 -1.97 -47.35
CA ASP A 505 -5.62 -3.24 -48.06
C ASP A 505 -4.50 -4.19 -47.60
N VAL A 506 -4.86 -5.38 -47.17
CA VAL A 506 -3.96 -6.46 -46.72
C VAL A 506 -4.21 -7.76 -47.47
N SER A 507 -4.92 -7.68 -48.61
CA SER A 507 -5.28 -8.83 -49.46
C SER A 507 -4.07 -9.58 -50.00
N ASP A 508 -2.96 -8.90 -50.18
CA ASP A 508 -1.69 -9.40 -50.70
C ASP A 508 -0.82 -10.13 -49.64
N LEU A 509 -1.18 -10.01 -48.34
CA LEU A 509 -0.44 -10.70 -47.28
C LEU A 509 -0.82 -12.18 -47.26
N ARG A 510 0.15 -13.07 -47.11
CA ARG A 510 -0.08 -14.51 -46.94
C ARG A 510 -0.70 -14.80 -45.56
N PRO A 511 -1.42 -15.92 -45.38
CA PRO A 511 -1.85 -16.33 -44.05
C PRO A 511 -0.68 -16.35 -43.06
N GLY A 512 -0.84 -15.72 -41.89
CA GLY A 512 0.24 -15.64 -40.91
C GLY A 512 0.09 -14.51 -39.89
N CYS A 513 1.12 -14.38 -39.05
CA CYS A 513 1.23 -13.33 -38.04
C CYS A 513 1.98 -12.13 -38.58
N TYR A 514 1.42 -10.93 -38.38
CA TYR A 514 2.00 -9.67 -38.78
C TYR A 514 1.99 -8.69 -37.60
N GLU A 515 2.87 -7.70 -37.65
CA GLU A 515 2.92 -6.60 -36.68
C GLU A 515 2.70 -5.28 -37.41
N LEU A 516 1.63 -4.56 -37.04
CA LEU A 516 1.44 -3.18 -37.47
C LEU A 516 2.16 -2.27 -36.49
N ARG A 517 3.14 -1.52 -36.97
CA ARG A 517 3.85 -0.51 -36.18
C ARG A 517 3.34 0.87 -36.57
N THR A 518 3.10 1.70 -35.57
CA THR A 518 2.54 3.02 -35.76
C THR A 518 3.37 4.07 -35.03
N VAL A 519 3.39 5.29 -35.56
CA VAL A 519 3.92 6.46 -34.87
C VAL A 519 2.77 7.46 -34.72
N GLY A 520 2.45 7.78 -33.47
CA GLY A 520 1.45 8.78 -33.14
C GLY A 520 1.93 10.21 -33.45
N ARG A 521 0.98 11.14 -33.65
CA ARG A 521 1.29 12.56 -33.90
C ARG A 521 2.09 13.22 -32.80
N LYS A 522 2.03 12.69 -31.56
CA LYS A 522 2.79 13.14 -30.38
C LYS A 522 4.10 12.37 -30.14
N GLY A 523 4.58 11.58 -31.12
CA GLY A 523 5.88 10.91 -31.07
C GLY A 523 5.91 9.53 -30.38
N GLY A 524 4.80 9.03 -29.85
CA GLY A 524 4.72 7.67 -29.29
C GLY A 524 4.69 6.60 -30.39
N SER A 525 5.39 5.47 -30.20
CA SER A 525 5.30 4.31 -31.09
C SER A 525 4.45 3.21 -30.47
N HIS A 526 3.58 2.60 -31.28
CA HIS A 526 2.72 1.50 -30.84
C HIS A 526 2.85 0.30 -31.78
N ARG A 527 2.61 -0.90 -31.26
CA ARG A 527 2.67 -2.16 -32.00
C ARG A 527 1.37 -2.92 -31.85
N VAL A 528 0.78 -3.36 -32.94
CA VAL A 528 -0.43 -4.17 -32.98
C VAL A 528 -0.16 -5.45 -33.73
N ARG A 529 -0.39 -6.63 -33.12
CA ARG A 529 -0.28 -7.91 -33.80
C ARG A 529 -1.56 -8.19 -34.59
N LEU A 530 -1.37 -8.62 -35.83
CA LEU A 530 -2.44 -8.96 -36.77
C LEU A 530 -2.29 -10.42 -37.17
N PHE A 531 -3.43 -11.11 -37.29
CA PHE A 531 -3.45 -12.48 -37.83
C PHE A 531 -4.25 -12.45 -39.13
N ARG A 532 -3.62 -12.91 -40.22
CA ARG A 532 -4.33 -13.21 -41.44
C ARG A 532 -4.50 -14.73 -41.52
N ARG A 533 -5.75 -15.17 -41.71
CA ARG A 533 -6.09 -16.59 -41.97
C ARG A 533 -5.93 -16.91 -43.45
#